data_9a02c95c2514a7533fde82bdd97b2273
#
_entry.id   9a02c95c2514a7533fde82bdd97b2273
#
_cell.length_a   1.000
_cell.length_b   1.000
_cell.length_c   1.000
_cell.angle_alpha   90.00
_cell.angle_beta   90.00
_cell.angle_gamma   90.00
#
_symmetry.space_group_name_H-M   'P 1'
#
loop_
_entity.id
_entity.type
_entity.pdbx_description
1 polymer ?
#
loop_
_entity_poly.entity_id
_entity_poly.type
_entity_poly.pdbx_seq_one_letter_code
_entity_poly.pdbx_strand_id
1 'polypeptide(L)'
;FDAFPWENNADFIQSWKLGETGYPIVDAGMKELWETGYMHNRVRMIVGSFLVKNLLTHWSYGKDWFNECLVDADLANNTASWQWVAGTGADAAPYFRIFNPVKQGQDFDKDGKYTKKYLPQLSNMPDKYLFNPWEAPKEILDDAGVKLGENYPHPIIELKSSRENALASFDQIKKKK
;
A
#
# COMPACT_ATOMS: atom_id res chain seq x y z
N PHE A 1 -2.22 21.07 -3.30
CA PHE A 1 -2.12 19.97 -2.31
C PHE A 1 -1.52 20.42 -0.97
N ASP A 2 -0.95 21.62 -0.87
CA ASP A 2 -0.50 22.18 0.42
C ASP A 2 -1.65 22.35 1.42
N ALA A 3 -2.87 22.51 0.92
CA ALA A 3 -4.11 22.58 1.73
C ALA A 3 -4.85 21.24 1.85
N PHE A 4 -4.23 20.12 1.39
CA PHE A 4 -4.85 18.80 1.54
C PHE A 4 -4.81 18.38 3.01
N PRO A 5 -5.90 17.85 3.58
CA PRO A 5 -5.97 17.49 5.01
C PRO A 5 -5.23 16.15 5.26
N TRP A 6 -3.91 16.22 5.33
CA TRP A 6 -3.07 15.07 5.68
C TRP A 6 -3.26 14.67 7.14
N GLU A 7 -3.43 13.39 7.41
CA GLU A 7 -3.55 12.86 8.78
C GLU A 7 -2.19 12.52 9.40
N ASN A 8 -1.24 12.01 8.58
CA ASN A 8 0.13 11.67 8.98
C ASN A 8 0.21 10.81 10.26
N ASN A 9 -0.66 9.82 10.39
CA ASN A 9 -0.69 8.94 11.55
C ASN A 9 0.61 8.12 11.66
N ALA A 10 1.33 8.28 12.76
CA ALA A 10 2.65 7.67 12.96
C ALA A 10 2.58 6.13 13.00
N ASP A 11 1.54 5.54 13.59
CA ASP A 11 1.37 4.08 13.67
C ASP A 11 1.10 3.49 12.30
N PHE A 12 0.30 4.16 11.47
CA PHE A 12 0.04 3.74 10.11
C PHE A 12 1.29 3.85 9.23
N ILE A 13 2.07 4.91 9.38
CA ILE A 13 3.35 5.08 8.67
C ILE A 13 4.31 3.96 9.04
N GLN A 14 4.40 3.62 10.32
CA GLN A 14 5.26 2.55 10.80
C GLN A 14 4.81 1.18 10.28
N SER A 15 3.51 0.86 10.37
CA SER A 15 2.96 -0.38 9.82
C SER A 15 3.20 -0.50 8.32
N TRP A 16 3.08 0.59 7.57
CA TRP A 16 3.39 0.62 6.15
C TRP A 16 4.87 0.36 5.88
N LYS A 17 5.78 1.02 6.58
CA LYS A 17 7.23 0.82 6.45
C LYS A 17 7.65 -0.63 6.72
N LEU A 18 7.05 -1.26 7.72
CA LEU A 18 7.35 -2.64 8.13
C LEU A 18 6.65 -3.69 7.27
N GLY A 19 5.74 -3.31 6.37
CA GLY A 19 4.91 -4.27 5.63
C GLY A 19 4.00 -5.07 6.56
N GLU A 20 3.28 -4.38 7.43
CA GLU A 20 2.37 -4.92 8.45
C GLU A 20 1.01 -4.20 8.39
N THR A 21 0.56 -3.88 7.18
CA THR A 21 -0.71 -3.18 6.96
C THR A 21 -1.92 -4.11 6.98
N GLY A 22 -1.72 -5.41 6.87
CA GLY A 22 -2.77 -6.41 6.68
C GLY A 22 -3.27 -6.51 5.23
N TYR A 23 -2.64 -5.81 4.30
CA TYR A 23 -2.91 -5.88 2.85
C TYR A 23 -1.76 -6.59 2.14
N PRO A 24 -1.89 -7.89 1.79
CA PRO A 24 -0.76 -8.73 1.40
C PRO A 24 0.09 -8.20 0.25
N ILE A 25 -0.50 -7.62 -0.80
CA ILE A 25 0.29 -7.06 -1.90
C ILE A 25 1.11 -5.82 -1.49
N VAL A 26 0.59 -5.02 -0.55
CA VAL A 26 1.30 -3.87 0.02
C VAL A 26 2.43 -4.36 0.90
N ASP A 27 2.12 -5.30 1.80
CA ASP A 27 3.09 -5.84 2.77
C ASP A 27 4.23 -6.58 2.05
N ALA A 28 3.91 -7.40 1.05
CA ALA A 28 4.92 -8.06 0.21
C ALA A 28 5.84 -7.05 -0.49
N GLY A 29 5.29 -5.96 -1.02
CA GLY A 29 6.07 -4.89 -1.64
C GLY A 29 7.04 -4.21 -0.67
N MET A 30 6.59 -3.91 0.53
CA MET A 30 7.43 -3.27 1.54
C MET A 30 8.50 -4.23 2.08
N LYS A 31 8.20 -5.53 2.22
CA LYS A 31 9.20 -6.57 2.56
C LYS A 31 10.24 -6.72 1.44
N GLU A 32 9.83 -6.79 0.17
CA GLU A 32 10.76 -6.81 -0.97
C GLU A 32 11.71 -5.61 -0.93
N LEU A 33 11.16 -4.40 -0.74
CA LEU A 33 11.96 -3.18 -0.66
C LEU A 33 13.02 -3.26 0.42
N TRP A 34 12.65 -3.69 1.61
CA TRP A 34 13.58 -3.81 2.75
C TRP A 34 14.65 -4.89 2.54
N GLU A 35 14.26 -6.04 2.00
CA GLU A 35 15.16 -7.18 1.81
C GLU A 35 16.14 -6.99 0.65
N THR A 36 15.69 -6.34 -0.44
CA THR A 36 16.43 -6.32 -1.70
C THR A 36 16.89 -4.93 -2.15
N GLY A 37 16.34 -3.88 -1.57
CA GLY A 37 16.56 -2.50 -2.05
C GLY A 37 15.93 -2.24 -3.42
N TYR A 38 14.99 -3.10 -3.86
CA TYR A 38 14.31 -2.99 -5.14
C TYR A 38 12.79 -3.16 -4.96
N MET A 39 12.02 -2.59 -5.87
CA MET A 39 10.58 -2.82 -5.98
C MET A 39 10.14 -2.58 -7.43
N HIS A 40 9.39 -3.53 -8.00
CA HIS A 40 8.84 -3.39 -9.35
C HIS A 40 7.90 -2.19 -9.45
N ASN A 41 7.93 -1.46 -10.56
CA ASN A 41 7.18 -0.21 -10.75
C ASN A 41 5.68 -0.32 -10.40
N ARG A 42 5.01 -1.42 -10.82
CA ARG A 42 3.60 -1.64 -10.48
C ARG A 42 3.36 -1.68 -8.97
N VAL A 43 4.24 -2.34 -8.23
CA VAL A 43 4.15 -2.43 -6.77
C VAL A 43 4.42 -1.08 -6.12
N ARG A 44 5.39 -0.30 -6.63
CA ARG A 44 5.62 1.10 -6.18
C ARG A 44 4.36 1.95 -6.29
N MET A 45 3.60 1.81 -7.39
CA MET A 45 2.32 2.52 -7.56
C MET A 45 1.26 2.08 -6.54
N ILE A 46 1.18 0.78 -6.23
CA ILE A 46 0.21 0.23 -5.27
C ILE A 46 0.52 0.72 -3.86
N VAL A 47 1.76 0.53 -3.39
CA VAL A 47 2.15 0.92 -2.03
C VAL A 47 2.13 2.43 -1.83
N GLY A 48 2.49 3.20 -2.88
CA GLY A 48 2.41 4.66 -2.86
C GLY A 48 0.98 5.17 -2.81
N SER A 49 0.09 4.62 -3.64
CA SER A 49 -1.34 4.94 -3.59
C SER A 49 -1.96 4.61 -2.23
N PHE A 50 -1.57 3.49 -1.63
CA PHE A 50 -2.06 3.09 -0.32
C PHE A 50 -1.65 4.11 0.76
N LEU A 51 -0.36 4.45 0.83
CA LEU A 51 0.15 5.43 1.79
C LEU A 51 -0.56 6.79 1.64
N VAL A 52 -0.57 7.33 0.42
CA VAL A 52 -1.01 8.71 0.17
C VAL A 52 -2.52 8.85 0.27
N LYS A 53 -3.28 7.85 -0.22
CA LYS A 53 -4.73 8.00 -0.41
C LYS A 53 -5.55 7.21 0.60
N ASN A 54 -5.14 5.99 0.94
CA ASN A 54 -5.86 5.24 1.95
C ASN A 54 -5.49 5.65 3.38
N LEU A 55 -4.19 5.94 3.62
CA LEU A 55 -3.71 6.38 4.93
C LEU A 55 -3.65 7.91 5.09
N LEU A 56 -4.01 8.68 4.07
CA LEU A 56 -3.95 10.15 4.03
C LEU A 56 -2.61 10.71 4.56
N THR A 57 -1.52 10.02 4.22
CA THR A 57 -0.17 10.38 4.63
C THR A 57 0.51 11.20 3.54
N HIS A 58 1.18 12.28 3.92
CA HIS A 58 1.91 13.12 2.98
C HIS A 58 2.98 12.31 2.24
N TRP A 59 3.06 12.47 0.94
CA TRP A 59 3.92 11.69 0.04
C TRP A 59 5.42 11.75 0.40
N SER A 60 5.86 12.81 1.08
CA SER A 60 7.26 12.95 1.50
C SER A 60 7.73 11.82 2.41
N TYR A 61 6.87 11.29 3.28
CA TYR A 61 7.23 10.15 4.13
C TYR A 61 7.60 8.90 3.31
N GLY A 62 6.85 8.64 2.25
CA GLY A 62 7.15 7.55 1.34
C GLY A 62 8.40 7.79 0.51
N LYS A 63 8.57 9.02 0.00
CA LYS A 63 9.79 9.45 -0.72
C LYS A 63 11.04 9.26 0.14
N ASP A 64 11.00 9.69 1.39
CA ASP A 64 12.16 9.61 2.29
C ASP A 64 12.51 8.15 2.59
N TRP A 65 11.51 7.31 2.88
CA TRP A 65 11.71 5.88 3.09
C TRP A 65 12.26 5.16 1.85
N PHE A 66 11.79 5.51 0.66
CA PHE A 66 12.31 4.95 -0.59
C PHE A 66 13.76 5.39 -0.83
N ASN A 67 14.13 6.62 -0.51
CA ASN A 67 15.53 7.07 -0.59
C ASN A 67 16.45 6.30 0.36
N GLU A 68 15.96 5.90 1.53
CA GLU A 68 16.73 5.12 2.49
C GLU A 68 16.91 3.65 2.04
N CYS A 69 15.88 3.06 1.40
CA CYS A 69 15.86 1.63 1.10
C CYS A 69 16.34 1.27 -0.31
N LEU A 70 16.04 2.09 -1.33
CA LEU A 70 16.36 1.75 -2.73
C LEU A 70 17.86 1.84 -3.01
N VAL A 71 18.41 0.78 -3.60
CA VAL A 71 19.82 0.74 -4.04
C VAL A 71 20.11 1.66 -5.23
N ASP A 72 19.08 1.96 -6.03
CA ASP A 72 19.11 2.84 -7.20
C ASP A 72 18.42 4.19 -6.92
N ALA A 73 18.40 4.64 -5.67
CA ALA A 73 17.72 5.85 -5.29
C ALA A 73 18.27 7.07 -6.06
N ASP A 74 17.42 7.66 -6.89
CA ASP A 74 17.63 8.96 -7.53
C ASP A 74 16.62 9.96 -6.99
N LEU A 75 17.11 11.02 -6.35
CA LEU A 75 16.26 11.97 -5.64
C LEU A 75 15.23 12.65 -6.55
N ALA A 76 15.61 12.98 -7.78
CA ALA A 76 14.73 13.67 -8.72
C ALA A 76 13.62 12.74 -9.21
N ASN A 77 13.98 11.54 -9.69
CA ASN A 77 13.03 10.56 -10.18
C ASN A 77 12.10 10.05 -9.07
N ASN A 78 12.64 9.79 -7.88
CA ASN A 78 11.85 9.36 -6.72
C ASN A 78 10.84 10.46 -6.32
N THR A 79 11.29 11.71 -6.21
CA THR A 79 10.41 12.85 -5.89
C THR A 79 9.32 13.03 -6.93
N ALA A 80 9.64 13.01 -8.22
CA ALA A 80 8.68 13.16 -9.30
C ALA A 80 7.64 12.02 -9.29
N SER A 81 8.07 10.78 -9.06
CA SER A 81 7.18 9.61 -8.99
C SER A 81 6.22 9.69 -7.81
N TRP A 82 6.68 10.13 -6.64
CA TRP A 82 5.82 10.31 -5.47
C TRP A 82 4.82 11.46 -5.63
N GLN A 83 5.24 12.56 -6.25
CA GLN A 83 4.35 13.66 -6.62
C GLN A 83 3.28 13.20 -7.62
N TRP A 84 3.68 12.40 -8.63
CA TRP A 84 2.73 11.82 -9.59
C TRP A 84 1.66 10.97 -8.88
N VAL A 85 2.06 10.07 -7.98
CA VAL A 85 1.12 9.24 -7.20
C VAL A 85 0.20 10.11 -6.34
N ALA A 86 0.71 11.17 -5.73
CA ALA A 86 -0.09 12.10 -4.94
C ALA A 86 -1.07 12.94 -5.78
N GLY A 87 -0.86 13.02 -7.09
CA GLY A 87 -1.63 13.90 -7.97
C GLY A 87 -1.17 15.35 -7.90
N THR A 88 0.12 15.58 -7.63
CA THR A 88 0.77 16.89 -7.53
C THR A 88 1.97 16.95 -8.48
N GLY A 89 2.64 18.10 -8.53
CA GLY A 89 3.84 18.26 -9.35
C GLY A 89 3.54 18.61 -10.80
N ALA A 90 4.62 18.68 -11.62
CA ALA A 90 4.54 19.13 -13.00
C ALA A 90 3.83 18.15 -13.94
N ASP A 91 3.90 16.84 -13.64
CA ASP A 91 3.28 15.75 -14.39
C ASP A 91 2.38 14.90 -13.47
N ALA A 92 1.40 15.57 -12.86
CA ALA A 92 0.45 14.91 -11.97
C ALA A 92 -0.46 13.92 -12.73
N ALA A 93 -0.82 12.81 -12.07
CA ALA A 93 -1.84 11.90 -12.62
C ALA A 93 -3.11 12.68 -12.96
N PRO A 94 -3.75 12.41 -14.13
CA PRO A 94 -4.84 13.25 -14.66
C PRO A 94 -6.09 13.26 -13.78
N TYR A 95 -6.22 12.31 -12.87
CA TYR A 95 -7.33 12.24 -11.89
C TYR A 95 -6.88 11.55 -10.61
N PHE A 96 -7.62 11.82 -9.55
CA PHE A 96 -7.36 11.27 -8.21
C PHE A 96 -7.68 9.76 -8.17
N ARG A 97 -6.72 8.96 -8.67
CA ARG A 97 -6.88 7.51 -8.79
C ARG A 97 -6.48 6.82 -7.48
N ILE A 98 -7.41 6.07 -6.91
CA ILE A 98 -7.18 5.25 -5.71
C ILE A 98 -7.16 3.79 -6.13
N PHE A 99 -6.05 3.09 -5.88
CA PHE A 99 -5.97 1.65 -6.14
C PHE A 99 -6.65 0.86 -5.02
N ASN A 100 -7.36 -0.20 -5.40
CA ASN A 100 -7.80 -1.21 -4.45
C ASN A 100 -6.70 -2.29 -4.36
N PRO A 101 -5.98 -2.43 -3.22
CA PRO A 101 -4.85 -3.36 -3.13
C PRO A 101 -5.26 -4.82 -3.29
N VAL A 102 -6.45 -5.23 -2.84
CA VAL A 102 -6.96 -6.59 -3.03
C VAL A 102 -7.09 -6.89 -4.52
N LYS A 103 -7.78 -6.02 -5.26
CA LYS A 103 -7.95 -6.18 -6.70
C LYS A 103 -6.62 -6.11 -7.46
N GLN A 104 -5.70 -5.25 -7.05
CA GLN A 104 -4.37 -5.18 -7.68
C GLN A 104 -3.58 -6.49 -7.50
N GLY A 105 -3.63 -7.09 -6.31
CA GLY A 105 -3.03 -8.40 -6.07
C GLY A 105 -3.65 -9.49 -6.97
N GLN A 106 -4.98 -9.57 -7.00
CA GLN A 106 -5.71 -10.52 -7.84
C GLN A 106 -5.44 -10.37 -9.35
N ASP A 107 -5.25 -9.15 -9.82
CA ASP A 107 -5.03 -8.87 -11.24
C ASP A 107 -3.55 -9.09 -11.67
N PHE A 108 -2.58 -8.79 -10.80
CA PHE A 108 -1.15 -8.75 -11.15
C PHE A 108 -0.29 -9.85 -10.52
N ASP A 109 -0.78 -10.54 -9.49
CA ASP A 109 -0.12 -11.69 -8.85
C ASP A 109 -1.11 -12.85 -8.70
N LYS A 110 -1.74 -13.27 -9.79
CA LYS A 110 -2.85 -14.23 -9.82
C LYS A 110 -2.52 -15.55 -9.12
N ASP A 111 -1.30 -16.04 -9.31
CA ASP A 111 -0.81 -17.29 -8.72
C ASP A 111 -0.24 -17.09 -7.31
N GLY A 112 -0.23 -15.86 -6.81
CA GLY A 112 0.29 -15.50 -5.50
C GLY A 112 1.80 -15.72 -5.31
N LYS A 113 2.54 -15.96 -6.39
CA LYS A 113 3.98 -16.30 -6.31
C LYS A 113 4.80 -15.18 -5.70
N TYR A 114 4.53 -13.95 -6.11
CA TYR A 114 5.20 -12.78 -5.58
C TYR A 114 4.87 -12.57 -4.10
N THR A 115 3.59 -12.52 -3.77
CA THR A 115 3.12 -12.29 -2.40
C THR A 115 3.60 -13.38 -1.45
N LYS A 116 3.46 -14.66 -1.81
CA LYS A 116 3.89 -15.80 -0.98
C LYS A 116 5.40 -15.86 -0.78
N LYS A 117 6.20 -15.34 -1.74
CA LYS A 117 7.66 -15.25 -1.61
C LYS A 117 8.08 -14.34 -0.46
N TYR A 118 7.45 -13.16 -0.35
CA TYR A 118 7.81 -12.16 0.65
C TYR A 118 6.98 -12.24 1.94
N LEU A 119 5.90 -13.02 1.91
CA LEU A 119 5.03 -13.31 3.06
C LEU A 119 4.88 -14.83 3.23
N PRO A 120 5.93 -15.55 3.66
CA PRO A 120 5.92 -17.00 3.77
C PRO A 120 4.85 -17.54 4.71
N GLN A 121 4.39 -16.76 5.69
CA GLN A 121 3.26 -17.10 6.55
C GLN A 121 1.93 -17.25 5.80
N LEU A 122 1.82 -16.69 4.59
CA LEU A 122 0.66 -16.83 3.71
C LEU A 122 0.84 -17.90 2.61
N SER A 123 1.94 -18.67 2.62
CA SER A 123 2.28 -19.60 1.54
C SER A 123 1.21 -20.66 1.28
N ASN A 124 0.52 -21.10 2.33
CA ASN A 124 -0.55 -22.10 2.23
C ASN A 124 -1.95 -21.49 2.03
N MET A 125 -2.07 -20.15 1.98
CA MET A 125 -3.36 -19.53 1.71
C MET A 125 -3.85 -19.86 0.31
N PRO A 126 -5.11 -20.29 0.13
CA PRO A 126 -5.73 -20.42 -1.18
C PRO A 126 -5.73 -19.06 -1.91
N ASP A 127 -5.48 -19.07 -3.22
CA ASP A 127 -5.38 -17.85 -4.03
C ASP A 127 -6.63 -16.98 -3.94
N LYS A 128 -7.80 -17.59 -3.75
CA LYS A 128 -9.08 -16.90 -3.53
C LYS A 128 -9.05 -15.91 -2.37
N TYR A 129 -8.34 -16.23 -1.30
CA TYR A 129 -8.28 -15.45 -0.06
C TYR A 129 -6.91 -14.84 0.22
N LEU A 130 -5.95 -15.05 -0.67
CA LEU A 130 -4.57 -14.60 -0.46
C LEU A 130 -4.46 -13.09 -0.26
N PHE A 131 -5.25 -12.30 -0.99
CA PHE A 131 -5.19 -10.83 -0.93
C PHE A 131 -6.20 -10.19 0.02
N ASN A 132 -7.07 -10.99 0.63
CA ASN A 132 -8.07 -10.59 1.62
C ASN A 132 -8.26 -11.67 2.70
N PRO A 133 -7.19 -12.08 3.40
CA PRO A 133 -7.23 -13.20 4.34
C PRO A 133 -8.25 -13.02 5.48
N TRP A 134 -8.58 -11.79 5.85
CA TRP A 134 -9.61 -11.49 6.86
C TRP A 134 -11.04 -11.85 6.43
N GLU A 135 -11.28 -12.13 5.16
CA GLU A 135 -12.57 -12.62 4.64
C GLU A 135 -12.63 -14.16 4.54
N ALA A 136 -11.50 -14.83 4.80
CA ALA A 136 -11.45 -16.29 4.74
C ALA A 136 -12.21 -16.91 5.93
N PRO A 137 -12.95 -18.00 5.70
CA PRO A 137 -13.50 -18.80 6.78
C PRO A 137 -12.41 -19.27 7.75
N LYS A 138 -12.76 -19.40 9.03
CA LYS A 138 -11.82 -19.82 10.06
C LYS A 138 -11.10 -21.13 9.72
N GLU A 139 -11.82 -22.10 9.19
CA GLU A 139 -11.27 -23.41 8.77
C GLU A 139 -10.14 -23.24 7.74
N ILE A 140 -10.32 -22.35 6.78
CA ILE A 140 -9.30 -22.04 5.75
C ILE A 140 -8.06 -21.37 6.37
N LEU A 141 -8.25 -20.47 7.33
CA LEU A 141 -7.15 -19.85 8.06
C LEU A 141 -6.38 -20.87 8.90
N ASP A 142 -7.10 -21.75 9.61
CA ASP A 142 -6.51 -22.80 10.44
C ASP A 142 -5.73 -23.80 9.58
N ASP A 143 -6.27 -24.26 8.45
CA ASP A 143 -5.60 -25.14 7.49
C ASP A 143 -4.34 -24.50 6.87
N ALA A 144 -4.41 -23.21 6.60
CA ALA A 144 -3.27 -22.46 6.08
C ALA A 144 -2.23 -22.10 7.16
N GLY A 145 -2.54 -22.29 8.44
CA GLY A 145 -1.69 -21.90 9.56
C GLY A 145 -1.64 -20.38 9.78
N VAL A 146 -2.65 -19.64 9.30
CA VAL A 146 -2.72 -18.19 9.44
C VAL A 146 -3.56 -17.80 10.64
N LYS A 147 -2.98 -17.00 11.51
CA LYS A 147 -3.63 -16.44 12.70
C LYS A 147 -3.57 -14.92 12.64
N LEU A 148 -4.71 -14.32 12.27
CA LEU A 148 -4.82 -12.87 12.18
C LEU A 148 -4.62 -12.22 13.56
N GLY A 149 -3.75 -11.20 13.60
CA GLY A 149 -3.34 -10.54 14.82
C GLY A 149 -2.19 -11.22 15.57
N GLU A 150 -1.75 -12.43 15.13
CA GLU A 150 -0.60 -13.15 15.69
C GLU A 150 0.56 -13.25 14.68
N ASN A 151 0.40 -14.06 13.61
CA ASN A 151 1.44 -14.24 12.61
C ASN A 151 1.21 -13.46 11.30
N TYR A 152 0.02 -12.92 11.12
CA TYR A 152 -0.28 -11.94 10.08
C TYR A 152 -1.26 -10.87 10.64
N PRO A 153 -1.04 -9.57 10.38
CA PRO A 153 -1.86 -8.53 10.96
C PRO A 153 -3.29 -8.49 10.39
N HIS A 154 -4.22 -7.96 11.19
CA HIS A 154 -5.49 -7.48 10.67
C HIS A 154 -5.28 -6.24 9.78
N PRO A 155 -6.18 -5.97 8.82
CA PRO A 155 -6.15 -4.69 8.08
C PRO A 155 -6.16 -3.49 9.03
N ILE A 156 -5.20 -2.57 8.86
CA ILE A 156 -5.11 -1.36 9.70
C ILE A 156 -6.17 -0.32 9.39
N ILE A 157 -6.82 -0.43 8.23
CA ILE A 157 -7.92 0.42 7.79
C ILE A 157 -8.95 -0.43 7.02
N GLU A 158 -10.16 0.07 6.88
CA GLU A 158 -11.19 -0.49 6.00
C GLU A 158 -11.17 0.26 4.65
N LEU A 159 -11.13 -0.48 3.52
CA LEU A 159 -10.91 0.09 2.18
C LEU A 159 -12.03 1.01 1.71
N LYS A 160 -13.28 0.68 2.03
CA LYS A 160 -14.42 1.47 1.58
C LYS A 160 -14.43 2.83 2.24
N SER A 161 -14.35 2.86 3.56
CA SER A 161 -14.36 4.11 4.33
C SER A 161 -13.11 4.95 4.05
N SER A 162 -11.94 4.33 3.94
CA SER A 162 -10.70 5.06 3.60
C SER A 162 -10.77 5.69 2.19
N ARG A 163 -11.38 5.00 1.24
CA ARG A 163 -11.61 5.55 -0.11
C ARG A 163 -12.59 6.73 -0.08
N GLU A 164 -13.68 6.62 0.67
CA GLU A 164 -14.66 7.70 0.84
C GLU A 164 -14.03 8.93 1.48
N ASN A 165 -13.21 8.74 2.54
CA ASN A 165 -12.45 9.81 3.18
C ASN A 165 -11.47 10.49 2.23
N ALA A 166 -10.74 9.72 1.43
CA ALA A 166 -9.81 10.27 0.44
C ALA A 166 -10.52 11.12 -0.61
N LEU A 167 -11.66 10.67 -1.11
CA LEU A 167 -12.46 11.42 -2.09
C LEU A 167 -13.04 12.70 -1.48
N ALA A 168 -13.58 12.62 -0.26
CA ALA A 168 -14.10 13.79 0.46
C ALA A 168 -13.00 14.83 0.72
N SER A 169 -11.81 14.39 1.11
CA SER A 169 -10.63 15.24 1.29
C SER A 169 -10.21 15.93 -0.01
N PHE A 170 -10.24 15.20 -1.12
CA PHE A 170 -9.93 15.74 -2.43
C PHE A 170 -10.96 16.78 -2.90
N ASP A 171 -12.26 16.55 -2.65
CA ASP A 171 -13.31 17.50 -3.01
C ASP A 171 -13.25 18.81 -2.21
N GLN A 172 -12.73 18.78 -0.98
CA GLN A 172 -12.51 19.99 -0.19
C GLN A 172 -11.50 20.95 -0.86
N ILE A 173 -10.45 20.43 -1.47
CA ILE A 173 -9.45 21.28 -2.14
C ILE A 173 -9.92 21.77 -3.51
N LYS A 174 -10.82 21.04 -4.20
CA LYS A 174 -11.43 21.51 -5.45
C LYS A 174 -12.35 22.70 -5.25
N LYS A 175 -13.09 22.74 -4.13
CA LYS A 175 -14.04 23.83 -3.82
C LYS A 175 -13.34 25.13 -3.38
N LYS A 176 -12.03 25.07 -3.06
CA LYS A 176 -11.24 26.25 -2.66
C LYS A 176 -10.50 26.92 -3.82
N LYS A 177 -10.63 26.38 -5.04
CA LYS A 177 -10.18 27.00 -6.28
C LYS A 177 -11.34 27.69 -7.00
#